data_ded7660f87546cd4b79395800e8f3fd6
#
_entry.id   ded7660f87546cd4b79395800e8f3fd6
#
_cell.length_a   1.000
_cell.length_b   1.000
_cell.length_c   1.000
_cell.angle_alpha   90.00
_cell.angle_beta   90.00
_cell.angle_gamma   90.00
#
_symmetry.space_group_name_H-M   'P 1'
#
loop_
_entity.id
_entity.type
_entity.pdbx_description
1 polymer ?
#
loop_
_entity_poly.entity_id
_entity_poly.type
_entity_poly.pdbx_seq_one_letter_code
_entity_poly.pdbx_strand_id
1 'polypeptide(L)'
;MEYHAHTRSDACVPAVVPIRARARIVSKTIPILAVTDEADPRIHSETLRERMGHVAFVISCGDLPVSYLEFIADSLNRPLYYVHGNHENRCGADRTCEPGGAIDISGKVVTDPGTGLILAGIPGCLRYEDDQMGQYAE
;
A
#
# COMPACT_ATOMS: atom_id res chain seq x y z
N MET A 1 18.68 -63.92 -21.54
CA MET A 1 18.04 -62.89 -20.67
C MET A 1 18.84 -61.61 -20.86
N GLU A 2 18.31 -60.73 -21.73
CA GLU A 2 18.95 -59.43 -22.03
C GLU A 2 18.29 -58.36 -21.16
N TYR A 3 19.09 -57.66 -20.36
CA TYR A 3 18.65 -56.51 -19.60
C TYR A 3 18.76 -55.22 -20.46
N HIS A 4 17.62 -54.67 -20.83
CA HIS A 4 17.53 -53.38 -21.49
C HIS A 4 17.80 -52.25 -20.42
N ALA A 5 18.90 -51.53 -20.61
CA ALA A 5 19.20 -50.32 -19.86
C ALA A 5 18.30 -49.19 -20.34
N HIS A 6 17.46 -48.64 -19.43
CA HIS A 6 16.70 -47.41 -19.67
C HIS A 6 17.64 -46.21 -19.52
N THR A 7 17.91 -45.59 -20.62
CA THR A 7 18.54 -44.25 -20.66
C THR A 7 17.60 -43.21 -20.11
N ARG A 8 17.98 -42.54 -19.00
CA ARG A 8 17.26 -41.38 -18.45
C ARG A 8 17.46 -40.21 -19.42
N SER A 9 16.35 -39.62 -19.85
CA SER A 9 16.34 -38.37 -20.61
C SER A 9 16.87 -37.23 -19.75
N ASP A 10 17.90 -36.56 -20.26
CA ASP A 10 18.44 -35.33 -19.67
C ASP A 10 17.36 -34.25 -19.65
N ALA A 11 16.89 -33.91 -18.46
CA ALA A 11 15.98 -32.78 -18.26
C ALA A 11 16.75 -31.50 -18.59
N CYS A 12 16.29 -30.80 -19.62
CA CYS A 12 16.79 -29.49 -20.02
C CYS A 12 16.56 -28.51 -18.87
N VAL A 13 17.63 -28.19 -18.14
CA VAL A 13 17.61 -27.12 -17.13
C VAL A 13 17.61 -25.79 -17.89
N PRO A 14 16.58 -24.94 -17.70
CA PRO A 14 16.57 -23.64 -18.38
C PRO A 14 17.76 -22.80 -17.93
N ALA A 15 18.50 -22.27 -18.88
CA ALA A 15 19.62 -21.40 -18.62
C ALA A 15 19.17 -20.18 -17.82
N VAL A 16 19.72 -20.00 -16.62
CA VAL A 16 19.54 -18.79 -15.81
C VAL A 16 20.24 -17.65 -16.54
N VAL A 17 19.44 -16.77 -17.16
CA VAL A 17 19.96 -15.56 -17.79
C VAL A 17 20.37 -14.60 -16.67
N PRO A 18 21.65 -14.25 -16.52
CA PRO A 18 22.07 -13.28 -15.51
C PRO A 18 21.49 -11.91 -15.87
N ILE A 19 20.60 -11.39 -14.99
CA ILE A 19 20.09 -10.02 -15.10
C ILE A 19 21.26 -9.07 -14.80
N ARG A 20 22.03 -8.73 -15.82
CA ARG A 20 22.99 -7.63 -15.78
C ARG A 20 22.30 -6.31 -16.13
N ALA A 21 21.31 -5.91 -15.36
CA ALA A 21 20.88 -4.53 -15.33
C ALA A 21 21.71 -3.81 -14.26
N ARG A 22 22.83 -3.20 -14.65
CA ARG A 22 23.37 -2.06 -13.90
C ARG A 22 22.43 -0.89 -14.12
N ALA A 23 21.30 -0.91 -13.39
CA ALA A 23 20.49 0.29 -13.24
C ALA A 23 21.42 1.33 -12.59
N ARG A 24 21.70 2.39 -13.33
CA ARG A 24 22.30 3.60 -12.79
C ARG A 24 21.23 4.14 -11.86
N ILE A 25 21.35 3.87 -10.55
CA ILE A 25 20.46 4.39 -9.52
C ILE A 25 20.69 5.90 -9.51
N VAL A 26 19.92 6.61 -10.31
CA VAL A 26 19.72 8.04 -10.10
C VAL A 26 18.81 8.11 -8.89
N SER A 27 19.39 8.38 -7.72
CA SER A 27 18.67 8.53 -6.47
C SER A 27 17.77 9.78 -6.58
N LYS A 28 16.60 9.61 -7.14
CA LYS A 28 15.55 10.62 -7.11
C LYS A 28 14.78 10.43 -5.81
N THR A 29 14.99 11.31 -4.84
CA THR A 29 14.19 11.32 -3.62
C THR A 29 12.77 11.78 -3.96
N ILE A 30 11.78 10.97 -3.60
CA ILE A 30 10.35 11.27 -3.77
C ILE A 30 9.78 11.45 -2.37
N PRO A 31 9.39 12.68 -1.97
CA PRO A 31 8.78 12.92 -0.68
C PRO A 31 7.36 12.38 -0.65
N ILE A 32 7.00 11.64 0.40
CA ILE A 32 5.69 11.02 0.62
C ILE A 32 5.25 11.37 2.03
N LEU A 33 3.97 11.68 2.22
CA LEU A 33 3.36 11.79 3.54
C LEU A 33 2.73 10.44 3.90
N ALA A 34 3.20 9.81 4.97
CA ALA A 34 2.58 8.62 5.54
C ALA A 34 1.86 8.96 6.84
N VAL A 35 0.62 8.49 7.00
CA VAL A 35 -0.23 8.69 8.18
C VAL A 35 -0.86 7.36 8.60
N THR A 36 -1.02 7.16 9.91
CA THR A 36 -1.61 5.93 10.47
C THR A 36 -2.09 6.16 11.90
N ASP A 37 -3.03 5.35 12.38
CA ASP A 37 -3.56 5.19 13.73
C ASP A 37 -4.16 6.45 14.36
N GLU A 38 -3.41 7.51 14.52
CA GLU A 38 -3.86 8.71 15.21
C GLU A 38 -3.83 9.95 14.31
N ALA A 39 -4.90 10.75 14.38
CA ALA A 39 -4.97 12.03 13.68
C ALA A 39 -4.02 13.05 14.35
N ASP A 40 -2.92 13.38 13.70
CA ASP A 40 -1.97 14.38 14.20
C ASP A 40 -2.52 15.80 13.98
N PRO A 41 -2.70 16.60 15.06
CA PRO A 41 -3.19 17.98 14.94
C PRO A 41 -2.27 18.88 14.09
N ARG A 42 -0.99 18.55 13.98
CA ARG A 42 -0.06 19.30 13.14
C ARG A 42 -0.32 19.07 11.64
N ILE A 43 -0.86 17.91 11.29
CA ILE A 43 -1.32 17.62 9.93
C ILE A 43 -2.71 18.21 9.71
N HIS A 44 -3.62 18.10 10.70
CA HIS A 44 -4.96 18.67 10.64
C HIS A 44 -4.93 20.19 10.91
N SER A 45 -4.26 20.95 10.06
CA SER A 45 -4.10 22.40 10.20
C SER A 45 -4.13 23.12 8.85
N GLU A 46 -4.56 24.37 8.87
CA GLU A 46 -4.66 25.24 7.68
C GLU A 46 -3.30 25.42 6.97
N THR A 47 -2.19 25.28 7.71
CA THR A 47 -0.84 25.39 7.15
C THR A 47 -0.31 24.09 6.51
N LEU A 48 -1.11 23.03 6.45
CA LEU A 48 -0.71 21.74 5.90
C LEU A 48 -0.12 21.89 4.49
N ARG A 49 -0.83 22.64 3.63
CA ARG A 49 -0.41 22.84 2.24
C ARG A 49 0.93 23.54 2.10
N GLU A 50 1.20 24.52 2.96
CA GLU A 50 2.46 25.25 2.94
C GLU A 50 3.64 24.35 3.33
N ARG A 51 3.43 23.51 4.34
CA ARG A 51 4.48 22.62 4.88
C ARG A 51 4.69 21.35 4.06
N MET A 52 3.62 20.74 3.57
CA MET A 52 3.63 19.41 2.95
C MET A 52 3.20 19.41 1.48
N GLY A 53 2.89 20.57 0.88
CA GLY A 53 2.46 20.63 -0.53
C GLY A 53 3.49 20.13 -1.55
N HIS A 54 4.73 19.89 -1.12
CA HIS A 54 5.80 19.31 -1.93
C HIS A 54 5.77 17.79 -2.04
N VAL A 55 4.93 17.08 -1.27
CA VAL A 55 4.83 15.63 -1.34
C VAL A 55 4.23 15.18 -2.68
N ALA A 56 4.68 14.05 -3.17
CA ALA A 56 4.18 13.49 -4.41
C ALA A 56 2.79 12.88 -4.24
N PHE A 57 2.58 12.17 -3.14
CA PHE A 57 1.31 11.57 -2.74
C PHE A 57 1.27 11.28 -1.24
N VAL A 58 0.11 10.86 -0.76
CA VAL A 58 -0.15 10.48 0.64
C VAL A 58 -0.42 8.98 0.72
N ILE A 59 0.06 8.33 1.78
CA ILE A 59 -0.30 6.94 2.12
C ILE A 59 -0.94 6.94 3.51
N SER A 60 -2.14 6.36 3.62
CA SER A 60 -2.77 6.02 4.90
C SER A 60 -2.68 4.51 5.14
N CYS A 61 -2.13 4.15 6.29
CA CYS A 61 -1.95 2.74 6.69
C CYS A 61 -3.10 2.21 7.59
N GLY A 62 -4.27 2.85 7.55
CA GLY A 62 -5.47 2.42 8.28
C GLY A 62 -5.71 3.15 9.59
N ASP A 63 -6.86 2.87 10.19
CA ASP A 63 -7.32 3.30 11.53
C ASP A 63 -7.43 4.81 11.74
N LEU A 64 -7.62 5.58 10.66
CA LEU A 64 -7.81 7.01 10.69
C LEU A 64 -9.25 7.40 10.36
N PRO A 65 -9.78 8.48 10.98
CA PRO A 65 -11.09 8.99 10.63
C PRO A 65 -11.17 9.40 9.15
N VAL A 66 -12.27 9.03 8.49
CA VAL A 66 -12.52 9.39 7.08
C VAL A 66 -12.39 10.89 6.85
N SER A 67 -12.99 11.71 7.72
CA SER A 67 -12.93 13.17 7.64
C SER A 67 -11.51 13.74 7.71
N TYR A 68 -10.61 13.06 8.43
CA TYR A 68 -9.19 13.44 8.49
C TYR A 68 -8.48 13.17 7.17
N LEU A 69 -8.76 12.02 6.54
CA LEU A 69 -8.19 11.67 5.24
C LEU A 69 -8.73 12.58 4.13
N GLU A 70 -10.02 12.90 4.15
CA GLU A 70 -10.64 13.86 3.24
C GLU A 70 -10.02 15.26 3.39
N PHE A 71 -9.82 15.72 4.63
CA PHE A 71 -9.14 17.00 4.88
C PHE A 71 -7.72 17.01 4.28
N ILE A 72 -6.95 15.93 4.42
CA ILE A 72 -5.60 15.85 3.84
C ILE A 72 -5.66 15.87 2.32
N ALA A 73 -6.56 15.07 1.71
CA ALA A 73 -6.71 14.99 0.27
C ALA A 73 -7.07 16.35 -0.33
N ASP A 74 -8.03 17.05 0.26
CA ASP A 74 -8.48 18.37 -0.18
C ASP A 74 -7.41 19.44 0.00
N SER A 75 -6.74 19.44 1.18
CA SER A 75 -5.71 20.43 1.50
C SER A 75 -4.50 20.34 0.60
N LEU A 76 -4.02 19.12 0.34
CA LEU A 76 -2.80 18.89 -0.45
C LEU A 76 -3.09 18.82 -1.95
N ASN A 77 -4.30 18.44 -2.36
CA ASN A 77 -4.66 18.15 -3.75
C ASN A 77 -3.63 17.19 -4.40
N ARG A 78 -3.35 16.09 -3.70
CA ARG A 78 -2.42 15.03 -4.10
C ARG A 78 -3.13 13.69 -4.04
N PRO A 79 -2.73 12.69 -4.84
CA PRO A 79 -3.24 11.34 -4.69
C PRO A 79 -3.09 10.85 -3.25
N LEU A 80 -4.16 10.29 -2.69
CA LEU A 80 -4.15 9.65 -1.38
C LEU A 80 -4.48 8.18 -1.59
N TYR A 81 -3.53 7.32 -1.26
CA TYR A 81 -3.69 5.86 -1.28
C TYR A 81 -3.93 5.40 0.15
N TYR A 82 -4.87 4.48 0.36
CA TYR A 82 -5.15 3.97 1.69
C TYR A 82 -5.37 2.46 1.70
N VAL A 83 -5.15 1.86 2.86
CA VAL A 83 -5.60 0.52 3.21
C VAL A 83 -6.55 0.60 4.39
N HIS A 84 -7.43 -0.38 4.50
CA HIS A 84 -8.30 -0.52 5.67
C HIS A 84 -7.50 -1.03 6.88
N GLY A 85 -7.72 -0.40 8.04
CA GLY A 85 -7.21 -0.88 9.33
C GLY A 85 -8.13 -1.95 9.93
N ASN A 86 -7.85 -2.34 11.16
CA ASN A 86 -8.69 -3.25 11.92
C ASN A 86 -9.67 -2.55 12.88
N HIS A 87 -9.50 -1.25 13.10
CA HIS A 87 -10.38 -0.42 13.95
C HIS A 87 -11.19 0.62 13.16
N GLU A 88 -11.42 0.39 11.89
CA GLU A 88 -12.08 1.39 11.06
C GLU A 88 -13.50 1.72 11.53
N ASN A 89 -13.79 3.01 11.58
CA ASN A 89 -15.12 3.53 11.87
C ASN A 89 -16.13 3.10 10.79
N ARG A 90 -17.11 2.29 11.17
CA ARG A 90 -18.19 1.88 10.30
C ARG A 90 -19.23 3.00 10.21
N CYS A 91 -19.52 3.44 9.01
CA CYS A 91 -20.66 4.31 8.74
C CYS A 91 -21.96 3.50 8.71
N GLY A 92 -22.60 3.36 9.88
CA GLY A 92 -23.83 2.59 9.99
C GLY A 92 -23.59 1.06 9.98
N ALA A 93 -24.65 0.29 10.12
CA ALA A 93 -24.59 -1.11 10.51
C ALA A 93 -23.83 -2.06 9.58
N ASP A 94 -23.43 -1.68 8.36
CA ASP A 94 -22.79 -2.60 7.39
C ASP A 94 -21.88 -1.93 6.34
N ARG A 95 -21.48 -0.68 6.48
CA ARG A 95 -20.65 -0.02 5.47
C ARG A 95 -19.38 0.57 6.08
N THR A 96 -18.24 0.23 5.50
CA THR A 96 -17.01 1.02 5.67
C THR A 96 -17.17 2.33 4.91
N CYS A 97 -16.89 3.46 5.56
CA CYS A 97 -16.83 4.75 4.87
C CYS A 97 -15.54 4.84 4.08
N GLU A 98 -15.65 5.06 2.79
CA GLU A 98 -14.51 5.35 1.94
C GLU A 98 -14.27 6.86 1.92
N PRO A 99 -13.03 7.32 2.16
CA PRO A 99 -12.72 8.75 2.07
C PRO A 99 -12.86 9.23 0.61
N GLY A 100 -13.62 10.30 0.43
CA GLY A 100 -13.86 10.89 -0.88
C GLY A 100 -12.55 11.27 -1.57
N GLY A 101 -12.40 10.88 -2.84
CA GLY A 101 -11.21 11.20 -3.63
C GLY A 101 -9.95 10.38 -3.32
N ALA A 102 -9.99 9.47 -2.36
CA ALA A 102 -8.89 8.57 -2.04
C ALA A 102 -8.97 7.26 -2.85
N ILE A 103 -7.85 6.57 -2.97
CA ILE A 103 -7.69 5.34 -3.76
C ILE A 103 -7.46 4.17 -2.81
N ASP A 104 -8.45 3.28 -2.69
CA ASP A 104 -8.30 2.04 -1.94
C ASP A 104 -7.35 1.08 -2.66
N ILE A 105 -6.26 0.73 -1.96
CA ILE A 105 -5.26 -0.24 -2.44
C ILE A 105 -5.26 -1.54 -1.63
N SER A 106 -6.26 -1.77 -0.79
CA SER A 106 -6.40 -2.98 0.02
C SER A 106 -6.42 -4.24 -0.85
N GLY A 107 -5.45 -5.12 -0.67
CA GLY A 107 -5.29 -6.34 -1.49
C GLY A 107 -4.95 -6.09 -2.96
N LYS A 108 -4.50 -4.89 -3.31
CA LYS A 108 -4.20 -4.48 -4.69
C LYS A 108 -2.75 -4.07 -4.86
N VAL A 109 -2.29 -4.12 -6.11
CA VAL A 109 -1.02 -3.53 -6.56
C VAL A 109 -1.36 -2.45 -7.58
N VAL A 110 -0.91 -1.23 -7.33
CA VAL A 110 -1.17 -0.07 -8.19
C VAL A 110 0.12 0.65 -8.53
N THR A 111 0.14 1.38 -9.63
CA THR A 111 1.26 2.24 -10.00
C THR A 111 0.82 3.68 -9.88
N ASP A 112 1.53 4.48 -9.08
CA ASP A 112 1.28 5.92 -9.04
C ASP A 112 1.72 6.58 -10.34
N PRO A 113 0.80 7.23 -11.09
CA PRO A 113 1.13 7.77 -12.41
C PRO A 113 2.08 8.97 -12.35
N GLY A 114 2.13 9.68 -11.23
CA GLY A 114 2.97 10.86 -11.06
C GLY A 114 4.45 10.52 -10.83
N THR A 115 4.72 9.43 -10.12
CA THR A 115 6.09 9.04 -9.74
C THR A 115 6.58 7.77 -10.44
N GLY A 116 5.66 6.92 -10.91
CA GLY A 116 5.95 5.58 -11.42
C GLY A 116 6.23 4.54 -10.33
N LEU A 117 6.04 4.88 -9.05
CA LEU A 117 6.20 3.94 -7.95
C LEU A 117 5.08 2.89 -7.97
N ILE A 118 5.44 1.66 -7.66
CA ILE A 118 4.51 0.55 -7.49
C ILE A 118 4.18 0.44 -5.99
N LEU A 119 2.90 0.52 -5.67
CA LEU A 119 2.36 0.44 -4.32
C LEU A 119 1.58 -0.87 -4.17
N ALA A 120 1.75 -1.55 -3.04
CA ALA A 120 0.98 -2.74 -2.69
C ALA A 120 0.38 -2.54 -1.30
N GLY A 121 -0.92 -2.75 -1.15
CA GLY A 121 -1.64 -2.57 0.10
C GLY A 121 -2.06 -3.90 0.73
N ILE A 122 -1.76 -4.09 2.01
CA ILE A 122 -2.27 -5.20 2.82
C ILE A 122 -3.12 -4.57 3.92
N PRO A 123 -4.45 -4.79 3.95
CA PRO A 123 -5.32 -4.24 4.96
C PRO A 123 -5.24 -5.03 6.27
N GLY A 124 -5.72 -4.43 7.38
CA GLY A 124 -5.85 -5.10 8.66
C GLY A 124 -4.54 -5.34 9.42
N CYS A 125 -4.58 -6.29 10.34
CA CYS A 125 -3.42 -6.68 11.14
C CYS A 125 -3.41 -8.21 11.42
N LEU A 126 -2.36 -8.70 12.08
CA LEU A 126 -2.36 -10.06 12.64
C LEU A 126 -3.41 -10.17 13.75
N ARG A 127 -4.02 -11.36 13.86
CA ARG A 127 -5.06 -11.61 14.87
C ARG A 127 -4.45 -11.54 16.27
N TYR A 128 -5.04 -10.68 17.10
CA TYR A 128 -4.75 -10.59 18.54
C TYR A 128 -6.02 -10.67 19.41
N GLU A 129 -7.21 -10.58 18.79
CA GLU A 129 -8.52 -10.76 19.43
C GLU A 129 -9.41 -11.63 18.55
N ASP A 130 -10.27 -12.47 19.19
CA ASP A 130 -11.02 -13.50 18.46
C ASP A 130 -12.19 -12.98 17.62
N ASP A 131 -12.72 -11.77 17.88
CA ASP A 131 -13.97 -11.28 17.29
C ASP A 131 -13.84 -9.98 16.47
N GLN A 132 -12.63 -9.52 16.14
CA GLN A 132 -12.47 -8.29 15.34
C GLN A 132 -12.29 -8.59 13.86
N MET A 133 -13.05 -7.85 13.02
CA MET A 133 -12.85 -7.88 11.57
C MET A 133 -11.54 -7.17 11.19
N GLY A 134 -10.96 -7.56 10.06
CA GLY A 134 -9.71 -6.98 9.58
C GLY A 134 -8.46 -7.60 10.19
N GLN A 135 -8.58 -8.72 10.91
CA GLN A 135 -7.44 -9.46 11.46
C GLN A 135 -7.21 -10.76 10.68
N TYR A 136 -5.96 -11.08 10.40
CA TYR A 136 -5.54 -12.30 9.72
C TYR A 136 -5.04 -13.35 10.70
N ALA A 137 -5.44 -14.60 10.51
CA ALA A 137 -4.83 -15.73 11.22
C ALA A 137 -3.38 -15.94 10.73
N GLU A 138 -2.50 -16.38 11.63
CA GLU A 138 -1.16 -16.83 11.28
C GLU A 138 -1.18 -18.09 10.39
#